data_306c3e6269c54c1c92226348e9b20436
#
_entry.id   306c3e6269c54c1c92226348e9b20436
#
_cell.length_a   1.000
_cell.length_b   1.000
_cell.length_c   1.000
_cell.angle_alpha   90.00
_cell.angle_beta   90.00
_cell.angle_gamma   90.00
#
_symmetry.space_group_name_H-M   'P 1'
#
loop_
_entity.id
_entity.type
_entity.pdbx_description
1 polymer ?
#
loop_
_entity_poly.entity_id
_entity_poly.type
_entity_poly.pdbx_seq_one_letter_code
_entity_poly.pdbx_strand_id
1 'polypeptide(L)'
;MKRRTSRSYLAPLLIAGVCGLFLILMAAHPSTVLDAATRGLSIWWDVLFPSLLPFFIISEALLGFGIVHFIGTLLDPVMRPLFRIPGIGGFVVAMGYASGYPVGAKLTTRLRIQNLITREEGERLVAFTTSSDPIFLIGAVAVSFFGNAGLALTLALAHYGSGLLVGIVMRFYAPHAPLTPMDNTSPAKGVGNIKGTFIFRRAFHAMHEARKQDGRPLGTLLKEAVDSSLKLMIVVGGLVVFFSVVMDLLAVIGIMPFWEHLLQLLLQTFHLSPDLAPAFTGGLFEVTLGAKSAGAAVSAGTHAQVVAAAWVLSWAGLSVHAQIASIMNQSDLRYMPFLFARLVHSVGAAVAAYWLYPLLMRLEPQLSAWLPYQGHSAAWMSPWETAWSSMRVGLVLAALFFILMCLISFLIETMRLNRR
;
A
#
# COMPACT_ATOMS: atom_id res chain seq x y z
N MET A 1 -35.30 5.72 30.95
CA MET A 1 -35.54 6.48 29.70
C MET A 1 -34.22 7.17 29.31
N LYS A 2 -33.46 6.58 28.36
CA LYS A 2 -32.22 7.19 27.84
C LYS A 2 -32.60 8.24 26.80
N ARG A 3 -32.25 9.51 27.02
CA ARG A 3 -32.36 10.59 26.03
C ARG A 3 -31.54 10.18 24.80
N ARG A 4 -32.18 9.73 23.71
CA ARG A 4 -31.62 9.64 22.37
C ARG A 4 -31.34 11.06 21.91
N THR A 5 -30.09 11.43 21.86
CA THR A 5 -29.61 12.75 21.43
C THR A 5 -29.97 12.96 19.95
N SER A 6 -30.56 14.11 19.63
CA SER A 6 -30.97 14.55 18.28
C SER A 6 -29.84 14.65 17.24
N ARG A 7 -28.59 14.42 17.64
CA ARG A 7 -27.40 14.36 16.76
C ARG A 7 -27.37 13.19 15.78
N SER A 8 -28.22 12.18 15.96
CA SER A 8 -28.17 10.94 15.17
C SER A 8 -28.70 11.08 13.73
N TYR A 9 -29.49 12.13 13.40
CA TYR A 9 -30.14 12.26 12.09
C TYR A 9 -29.45 13.26 11.15
N LEU A 10 -28.62 14.16 11.66
CA LEU A 10 -27.94 15.17 10.83
C LEU A 10 -26.90 14.56 9.88
N ALA A 11 -26.10 13.62 10.33
CA ALA A 11 -25.08 12.98 9.49
C ALA A 11 -25.69 12.20 8.31
N PRO A 12 -26.69 11.32 8.50
CA PRO A 12 -27.38 10.66 7.37
C PRO A 12 -28.06 11.66 6.42
N LEU A 13 -28.66 12.74 6.94
CA LEU A 13 -29.31 13.76 6.12
C LEU A 13 -28.29 14.55 5.27
N LEU A 14 -27.15 14.89 5.86
CA LEU A 14 -26.05 15.55 5.12
C LEU A 14 -25.49 14.65 4.03
N ILE A 15 -25.26 13.36 4.32
CA ILE A 15 -24.80 12.39 3.33
C ILE A 15 -25.82 12.25 2.20
N ALA A 16 -27.09 12.12 2.52
CA ALA A 16 -28.16 12.05 1.52
C ALA A 16 -28.22 13.33 0.67
N GLY A 17 -28.06 14.51 1.28
CA GLY A 17 -28.01 15.79 0.58
C GLY A 17 -26.82 15.89 -0.38
N VAL A 18 -25.64 15.48 0.06
CA VAL A 18 -24.44 15.41 -0.78
C VAL A 18 -24.63 14.42 -1.94
N CYS A 19 -25.15 13.22 -1.69
CA CYS A 19 -25.45 12.25 -2.74
C CYS A 19 -26.51 12.81 -3.73
N GLY A 20 -27.55 13.48 -3.24
CA GLY A 20 -28.56 14.12 -4.07
C GLY A 20 -27.97 15.24 -4.95
N LEU A 21 -27.10 16.07 -4.38
CA LEU A 21 -26.35 17.09 -5.13
C LEU A 21 -25.51 16.48 -6.26
N PHE A 22 -24.76 15.41 -5.95
CA PHE A 22 -23.98 14.72 -6.98
C PHE A 22 -24.83 14.12 -8.09
N LEU A 23 -25.99 13.54 -7.76
CA LEU A 23 -26.96 13.06 -8.79
C LEU A 23 -27.44 14.18 -9.71
N ILE A 24 -27.75 15.36 -9.15
CA ILE A 24 -28.16 16.53 -9.94
C ILE A 24 -27.00 17.00 -10.83
N LEU A 25 -25.77 17.09 -10.30
CA LEU A 25 -24.59 17.48 -11.07
C LEU A 25 -24.30 16.49 -12.21
N MET A 26 -24.41 15.19 -11.95
CA MET A 26 -24.26 14.16 -12.98
C MET A 26 -25.29 14.32 -14.11
N ALA A 27 -26.54 14.62 -13.77
CA ALA A 27 -27.61 14.86 -14.75
C ALA A 27 -27.39 16.18 -15.54
N ALA A 28 -26.81 17.20 -14.89
CA ALA A 28 -26.52 18.48 -15.52
C ALA A 28 -25.29 18.47 -16.44
N HIS A 29 -24.31 17.55 -16.18
CA HIS A 29 -23.04 17.47 -16.91
C HIS A 29 -22.76 16.06 -17.43
N PRO A 30 -23.62 15.45 -18.27
CA PRO A 30 -23.53 14.04 -18.65
C PRO A 30 -22.27 13.74 -19.48
N SER A 31 -21.78 14.67 -20.31
CA SER A 31 -20.55 14.51 -21.08
C SER A 31 -19.33 14.41 -20.15
N THR A 32 -19.21 15.31 -19.20
CA THR A 32 -18.12 15.29 -18.20
C THR A 32 -18.12 13.98 -17.41
N VAL A 33 -19.29 13.51 -17.00
CA VAL A 33 -19.44 12.24 -16.29
C VAL A 33 -18.97 11.07 -17.13
N LEU A 34 -19.38 11.01 -18.40
CA LEU A 34 -18.99 9.94 -19.32
C LEU A 34 -17.48 9.94 -19.58
N ASP A 35 -16.88 11.10 -19.83
CA ASP A 35 -15.45 11.26 -20.07
C ASP A 35 -14.63 10.86 -18.84
N ALA A 36 -15.03 11.32 -17.65
CA ALA A 36 -14.39 10.97 -16.39
C ALA A 36 -14.50 9.48 -16.08
N ALA A 37 -15.68 8.89 -16.28
CA ALA A 37 -15.91 7.47 -16.07
C ALA A 37 -15.07 6.62 -17.02
N THR A 38 -15.00 7.02 -18.31
CA THR A 38 -14.19 6.32 -19.31
C THR A 38 -12.70 6.40 -18.97
N ARG A 39 -12.19 7.55 -18.54
CA ARG A 39 -10.79 7.67 -18.07
C ARG A 39 -10.53 6.78 -16.86
N GLY A 40 -11.42 6.80 -15.86
CA GLY A 40 -11.30 5.93 -14.68
C GLY A 40 -11.33 4.44 -15.06
N LEU A 41 -12.19 4.06 -15.99
CA LEU A 41 -12.29 2.70 -16.53
C LEU A 41 -11.00 2.28 -17.26
N SER A 42 -10.43 3.16 -18.10
CA SER A 42 -9.16 2.89 -18.79
C SER A 42 -8.01 2.70 -17.79
N ILE A 43 -7.90 3.55 -16.77
CA ILE A 43 -6.89 3.38 -15.70
C ILE A 43 -7.06 2.02 -15.03
N TRP A 44 -8.29 1.64 -14.69
CA TRP A 44 -8.56 0.36 -14.06
C TRP A 44 -8.26 -0.83 -14.97
N TRP A 45 -8.75 -0.79 -16.21
CA TRP A 45 -8.65 -1.92 -17.13
C TRP A 45 -7.26 -2.10 -17.73
N ASP A 46 -6.62 -0.99 -18.15
CA ASP A 46 -5.34 -1.05 -18.86
C ASP A 46 -4.13 -1.16 -17.93
N VAL A 47 -4.27 -0.67 -16.67
CA VAL A 47 -3.15 -0.58 -15.74
C VAL A 47 -3.37 -1.45 -14.50
N LEU A 48 -4.44 -1.21 -13.73
CA LEU A 48 -4.62 -1.84 -12.43
C LEU A 48 -5.03 -3.32 -12.53
N PHE A 49 -5.95 -3.65 -13.45
CA PHE A 49 -6.45 -5.01 -13.59
C PHE A 49 -5.34 -6.00 -13.98
N PRO A 50 -4.55 -5.79 -15.04
CA PRO A 50 -3.50 -6.72 -15.42
C PRO A 50 -2.34 -6.76 -14.41
N SER A 51 -2.04 -5.67 -13.73
CA SER A 51 -0.94 -5.63 -12.75
C SER A 51 -1.31 -6.26 -11.40
N LEU A 52 -2.52 -6.03 -10.89
CA LEU A 52 -2.90 -6.43 -9.54
C LEU A 52 -3.55 -7.81 -9.46
N LEU A 53 -4.38 -8.20 -10.46
CA LEU A 53 -5.14 -9.45 -10.40
C LEU A 53 -4.27 -10.70 -10.21
N PRO A 54 -3.16 -10.90 -10.96
CA PRO A 54 -2.29 -12.05 -10.77
C PRO A 54 -1.71 -12.12 -9.34
N PHE A 55 -1.31 -10.97 -8.80
CA PHE A 55 -0.79 -10.89 -7.42
C PHE A 55 -1.88 -11.22 -6.38
N PHE A 56 -3.11 -10.78 -6.59
CA PHE A 56 -4.22 -11.09 -5.70
C PHE A 56 -4.51 -12.59 -5.68
N ILE A 57 -4.53 -13.24 -6.85
CA ILE A 57 -4.76 -14.69 -6.97
C ILE A 57 -3.63 -15.46 -6.29
N ILE A 58 -2.37 -15.11 -6.57
CA ILE A 58 -1.20 -15.75 -5.98
C ILE A 58 -1.19 -15.56 -4.45
N SER A 59 -1.46 -14.35 -3.96
CA SER A 59 -1.51 -14.04 -2.53
C SER A 59 -2.55 -14.89 -1.81
N GLU A 60 -3.74 -15.01 -2.37
CA GLU A 60 -4.83 -15.79 -1.79
C GLU A 60 -4.52 -17.29 -1.84
N ALA A 61 -3.92 -17.78 -2.93
CA ALA A 61 -3.47 -19.16 -3.03
C ALA A 61 -2.38 -19.49 -1.99
N LEU A 62 -1.39 -18.62 -1.82
CA LEU A 62 -0.32 -18.78 -0.82
C LEU A 62 -0.85 -18.85 0.62
N LEU A 63 -1.93 -18.10 0.93
CA LEU A 63 -2.64 -18.24 2.20
C LEU A 63 -3.13 -19.69 2.41
N GLY A 64 -3.80 -20.27 1.43
CA GLY A 64 -4.32 -21.63 1.51
C GLY A 64 -3.24 -22.71 1.53
N PHE A 65 -2.05 -22.43 1.00
CA PHE A 65 -0.89 -23.35 1.10
C PHE A 65 -0.17 -23.30 2.45
N GLY A 66 -0.55 -22.39 3.36
CA GLY A 66 0.09 -22.24 4.65
C GLY A 66 1.44 -21.51 4.61
N ILE A 67 1.82 -20.92 3.47
CA ILE A 67 3.06 -20.13 3.32
C ILE A 67 3.11 -18.99 4.34
N VAL A 68 1.96 -18.45 4.71
CA VAL A 68 1.82 -17.42 5.76
C VAL A 68 2.42 -17.90 7.09
N HIS A 69 2.18 -19.14 7.47
CA HIS A 69 2.70 -19.72 8.70
C HIS A 69 4.21 -20.01 8.60
N PHE A 70 4.69 -20.41 7.40
CA PHE A 70 6.12 -20.56 7.13
C PHE A 70 6.87 -19.24 7.34
N ILE A 71 6.46 -18.21 6.60
CA ILE A 71 7.05 -16.87 6.69
C ILE A 71 6.86 -16.28 8.09
N GLY A 72 5.69 -16.52 8.68
CA GLY A 72 5.38 -16.08 10.04
C GLY A 72 6.36 -16.65 11.07
N THR A 73 6.67 -17.93 10.99
CA THR A 73 7.64 -18.56 11.90
C THR A 73 9.05 -18.00 11.70
N LEU A 74 9.46 -17.78 10.45
CA LEU A 74 10.78 -17.21 10.14
C LEU A 74 10.94 -15.76 10.62
N LEU A 75 9.90 -14.93 10.49
CA LEU A 75 9.98 -13.52 10.78
C LEU A 75 9.54 -13.14 12.20
N ASP A 76 8.97 -14.08 12.99
CA ASP A 76 8.50 -13.78 14.35
C ASP A 76 9.58 -13.15 15.26
N PRO A 77 10.88 -13.58 15.20
CA PRO A 77 11.95 -12.96 15.99
C PRO A 77 12.17 -11.47 15.69
N VAL A 78 11.81 -11.00 14.50
CA VAL A 78 11.95 -9.60 14.05
C VAL A 78 10.64 -8.85 14.22
N MET A 79 9.51 -9.43 13.82
CA MET A 79 8.22 -8.75 13.79
C MET A 79 7.73 -8.36 15.18
N ARG A 80 7.89 -9.25 16.17
CA ARG A 80 7.45 -8.97 17.55
C ARG A 80 8.23 -7.83 18.20
N PRO A 81 9.59 -7.81 18.21
CA PRO A 81 10.33 -6.74 18.85
C PRO A 81 10.27 -5.42 18.10
N LEU A 82 10.22 -5.40 16.75
CA LEU A 82 10.20 -4.17 15.97
C LEU A 82 8.80 -3.54 15.91
N PHE A 83 7.77 -4.34 15.61
CA PHE A 83 6.44 -3.84 15.29
C PHE A 83 5.36 -4.22 16.32
N ARG A 84 5.67 -5.08 17.29
CA ARG A 84 4.70 -5.68 18.24
C ARG A 84 3.55 -6.37 17.50
N ILE A 85 3.87 -7.13 16.48
CA ILE A 85 2.96 -7.90 15.63
C ILE A 85 3.52 -9.32 15.58
N PRO A 86 2.69 -10.38 15.60
CA PRO A 86 3.19 -11.74 15.46
C PRO A 86 3.82 -11.94 14.08
N GLY A 87 4.72 -12.92 13.97
CA GLY A 87 5.50 -13.19 12.76
C GLY A 87 4.68 -13.40 11.49
N ILE A 88 3.46 -13.91 11.64
CA ILE A 88 2.50 -14.05 10.52
C ILE A 88 2.22 -12.73 9.78
N GLY A 89 2.34 -11.59 10.47
CA GLY A 89 2.29 -10.27 9.87
C GLY A 89 3.43 -10.00 8.89
N GLY A 90 4.57 -10.69 9.01
CA GLY A 90 5.69 -10.58 8.07
C GLY A 90 5.33 -11.00 6.65
N PHE A 91 4.44 -11.98 6.49
CA PHE A 91 3.88 -12.31 5.19
C PHE A 91 3.08 -11.16 4.60
N VAL A 92 2.25 -10.51 5.42
CA VAL A 92 1.45 -9.35 4.98
C VAL A 92 2.34 -8.19 4.58
N VAL A 93 3.45 -7.97 5.31
CA VAL A 93 4.47 -6.97 4.92
C VAL A 93 5.01 -7.28 3.55
N ALA A 94 5.54 -8.50 3.34
CA ALA A 94 6.11 -8.89 2.06
C ALA A 94 5.11 -8.74 0.89
N MET A 95 3.89 -9.24 1.08
CA MET A 95 2.85 -9.19 0.05
C MET A 95 2.28 -7.78 -0.17
N GLY A 96 2.11 -6.99 0.89
CA GLY A 96 1.62 -5.61 0.80
C GLY A 96 2.57 -4.72 0.00
N TYR A 97 3.87 -4.85 0.24
CA TYR A 97 4.89 -4.11 -0.52
C TYR A 97 5.06 -4.61 -1.96
N ALA A 98 4.89 -5.91 -2.20
CA ALA A 98 5.01 -6.47 -3.55
C ALA A 98 3.80 -6.19 -4.44
N SER A 99 2.59 -6.11 -3.86
CA SER A 99 1.32 -6.18 -4.60
C SER A 99 0.45 -4.92 -4.47
N GLY A 100 0.88 -3.91 -3.73
CA GLY A 100 0.21 -2.61 -3.66
C GLY A 100 -0.87 -2.49 -2.56
N TYR A 101 -1.46 -1.30 -2.50
CA TYR A 101 -2.27 -0.77 -1.41
C TYR A 101 -3.36 -1.72 -0.84
N PRO A 102 -4.24 -2.33 -1.64
CA PRO A 102 -5.35 -3.07 -1.07
C PRO A 102 -4.96 -4.45 -0.52
N VAL A 103 -3.81 -5.01 -0.97
CA VAL A 103 -3.40 -6.36 -0.56
C VAL A 103 -3.04 -6.42 0.92
N GLY A 104 -2.26 -5.46 1.42
CA GLY A 104 -1.90 -5.38 2.83
C GLY A 104 -3.13 -5.36 3.74
N ALA A 105 -4.11 -4.50 3.41
CA ALA A 105 -5.36 -4.41 4.16
C ALA A 105 -6.21 -5.68 4.04
N LYS A 106 -6.34 -6.26 2.82
CA LYS A 106 -7.09 -7.50 2.60
C LYS A 106 -6.54 -8.64 3.44
N LEU A 107 -5.24 -8.86 3.38
CA LEU A 107 -4.57 -9.93 4.12
C LEU A 107 -4.67 -9.70 5.63
N THR A 108 -4.46 -8.48 6.11
CA THR A 108 -4.61 -8.14 7.53
C THR A 108 -6.03 -8.39 8.02
N THR A 109 -7.05 -7.95 7.27
CA THR A 109 -8.45 -8.18 7.60
C THR A 109 -8.75 -9.68 7.65
N ARG A 110 -8.21 -10.46 6.71
CA ARG A 110 -8.34 -11.92 6.69
C ARG A 110 -7.73 -12.57 7.95
N LEU A 111 -6.51 -12.17 8.32
CA LEU A 111 -5.87 -12.66 9.55
C LEU A 111 -6.69 -12.30 10.80
N ARG A 112 -7.30 -11.11 10.82
CA ARG A 112 -8.16 -10.69 11.94
C ARG A 112 -9.45 -11.51 12.02
N ILE A 113 -10.13 -11.74 10.91
CA ILE A 113 -11.34 -12.58 10.84
C ILE A 113 -11.04 -14.00 11.30
N GLN A 114 -9.86 -14.53 10.97
CA GLN A 114 -9.40 -15.84 11.40
C GLN A 114 -8.88 -15.87 12.85
N ASN A 115 -8.94 -14.76 13.58
CA ASN A 115 -8.43 -14.61 14.95
C ASN A 115 -6.94 -14.96 15.11
N LEU A 116 -6.14 -14.82 14.06
CA LEU A 116 -4.70 -15.04 14.07
C LEU A 116 -3.91 -13.82 14.57
N ILE A 117 -4.54 -12.66 14.63
CA ILE A 117 -4.01 -11.40 15.19
C ILE A 117 -5.09 -10.71 16.01
N THR A 118 -4.66 -9.91 17.02
CA THR A 118 -5.58 -9.03 17.74
C THR A 118 -5.97 -7.84 16.87
N ARG A 119 -7.00 -7.09 17.29
CA ARG A 119 -7.43 -5.88 16.59
C ARG A 119 -6.30 -4.84 16.50
N GLU A 120 -5.64 -4.58 17.61
CA GLU A 120 -4.55 -3.60 17.71
C GLU A 120 -3.33 -4.02 16.88
N GLU A 121 -3.01 -5.30 16.82
CA GLU A 121 -1.97 -5.84 15.93
C GLU A 121 -2.35 -5.67 14.46
N GLY A 122 -3.61 -5.89 14.11
CA GLY A 122 -4.13 -5.65 12.77
C GLY A 122 -4.10 -4.17 12.39
N GLU A 123 -4.48 -3.27 13.28
CA GLU A 123 -4.42 -1.82 13.06
C GLU A 123 -2.98 -1.32 12.87
N ARG A 124 -2.01 -1.85 13.64
CA ARG A 124 -0.58 -1.58 13.40
C ARG A 124 -0.15 -2.09 12.03
N LEU A 125 -0.57 -3.29 11.66
CA LEU A 125 -0.16 -3.95 10.43
C LEU A 125 -0.68 -3.21 9.19
N VAL A 126 -1.97 -2.88 9.13
CA VAL A 126 -2.57 -2.11 8.02
C VAL A 126 -1.88 -0.76 7.84
N ALA A 127 -1.49 -0.12 8.94
CA ALA A 127 -0.91 1.22 8.94
C ALA A 127 0.33 1.36 8.04
N PHE A 128 1.18 0.35 7.94
CA PHE A 128 2.42 0.42 7.17
C PHE A 128 2.53 -0.57 6.01
N THR A 129 1.64 -1.57 5.93
CA THR A 129 1.61 -2.53 4.81
C THR A 129 0.76 -2.07 3.64
N THR A 130 -0.02 -1.00 3.81
CA THR A 130 -0.74 -0.33 2.73
C THR A 130 0.26 0.57 2.00
N SER A 131 0.78 0.10 0.89
CA SER A 131 1.89 0.71 0.15
C SER A 131 1.65 0.64 -1.35
N SER A 132 2.28 1.51 -2.12
CA SER A 132 2.34 1.38 -3.57
C SER A 132 3.13 0.13 -3.95
N ASP A 133 2.77 -0.52 -5.04
CA ASP A 133 3.58 -1.60 -5.59
C ASP A 133 4.76 -1.05 -6.42
N PRO A 134 5.82 -1.87 -6.59
CA PRO A 134 6.99 -1.44 -7.36
C PRO A 134 6.72 -1.18 -8.83
N ILE A 135 5.72 -1.84 -9.44
CA ILE A 135 5.39 -1.63 -10.85
C ILE A 135 4.83 -0.23 -11.04
N PHE A 136 3.91 0.18 -10.17
CA PHE A 136 3.35 1.54 -10.21
C PHE A 136 4.42 2.58 -9.88
N LEU A 137 5.18 2.40 -8.81
CA LEU A 137 6.20 3.37 -8.37
C LEU A 137 7.32 3.54 -9.40
N ILE A 138 7.86 2.44 -9.94
CA ILE A 138 8.98 2.47 -10.88
C ILE A 138 8.47 2.69 -12.30
N GLY A 139 7.54 1.85 -12.76
CA GLY A 139 7.08 1.85 -14.15
C GLY A 139 6.20 3.04 -14.48
N ALA A 140 5.14 3.28 -13.70
CA ALA A 140 4.24 4.39 -13.98
C ALA A 140 4.84 5.73 -13.55
N VAL A 141 5.30 5.85 -12.28
CA VAL A 141 5.73 7.14 -11.76
C VAL A 141 7.12 7.51 -12.30
N ALA A 142 8.18 6.78 -11.96
CA ALA A 142 9.53 7.19 -12.33
C ALA A 142 9.77 7.17 -13.85
N VAL A 143 9.33 6.10 -14.55
CA VAL A 143 9.58 5.96 -15.99
C VAL A 143 8.56 6.71 -16.83
N SER A 144 7.25 6.48 -16.63
CA SER A 144 6.23 7.04 -17.53
C SER A 144 5.90 8.51 -17.22
N PHE A 145 5.75 8.90 -15.94
CA PHE A 145 5.35 10.27 -15.60
C PHE A 145 6.52 11.24 -15.52
N PHE A 146 7.68 10.76 -15.03
CA PHE A 146 8.88 11.59 -14.90
C PHE A 146 9.86 11.44 -16.06
N GLY A 147 9.74 10.41 -16.88
CA GLY A 147 10.70 10.11 -17.94
C GLY A 147 12.11 9.78 -17.45
N ASN A 148 12.30 9.46 -16.15
CA ASN A 148 13.58 9.26 -15.54
C ASN A 148 13.59 8.06 -14.57
N ALA A 149 14.12 6.92 -15.04
CA ALA A 149 14.24 5.70 -14.25
C ALA A 149 15.19 5.86 -13.04
N GLY A 150 16.16 6.78 -13.08
CA GLY A 150 17.09 7.06 -11.97
C GLY A 150 16.38 7.53 -10.70
N LEU A 151 15.19 8.12 -10.82
CA LEU A 151 14.38 8.55 -9.68
C LEU A 151 13.74 7.39 -8.90
N ALA A 152 13.68 6.20 -9.50
CA ALA A 152 13.04 5.03 -8.91
C ALA A 152 13.61 4.68 -7.53
N LEU A 153 14.94 4.71 -7.38
CA LEU A 153 15.59 4.42 -6.10
C LEU A 153 15.25 5.45 -5.03
N THR A 154 15.23 6.74 -5.38
CA THR A 154 14.86 7.82 -4.46
C THR A 154 13.42 7.66 -3.99
N LEU A 155 12.49 7.46 -4.92
CA LEU A 155 11.07 7.28 -4.61
C LEU A 155 10.85 6.01 -3.77
N ALA A 156 11.50 4.90 -4.12
CA ALA A 156 11.39 3.63 -3.40
C ALA A 156 11.91 3.74 -1.96
N LEU A 157 13.11 4.29 -1.76
CA LEU A 157 13.66 4.45 -0.42
C LEU A 157 12.85 5.45 0.42
N ALA A 158 12.39 6.55 -0.18
CA ALA A 158 11.55 7.52 0.51
C ALA A 158 10.20 6.91 0.91
N HIS A 159 9.51 6.22 -0.01
CA HIS A 159 8.19 5.66 0.23
C HIS A 159 8.23 4.41 1.14
N TYR A 160 9.02 3.40 0.78
CA TYR A 160 9.08 2.16 1.55
C TYR A 160 9.82 2.32 2.88
N GLY A 161 10.90 3.09 2.91
CA GLY A 161 11.66 3.36 4.12
C GLY A 161 10.84 4.11 5.16
N SER A 162 10.15 5.18 4.76
CA SER A 162 9.25 5.91 5.67
C SER A 162 8.05 5.05 6.10
N GLY A 163 7.53 4.17 5.24
CA GLY A 163 6.49 3.20 5.59
C GLY A 163 6.94 2.26 6.71
N LEU A 164 8.15 1.72 6.63
CA LEU A 164 8.73 0.89 7.69
C LEU A 164 8.93 1.67 8.99
N LEU A 165 9.36 2.94 8.91
CA LEU A 165 9.46 3.82 10.08
C LEU A 165 8.08 4.06 10.71
N VAL A 166 7.03 4.25 9.92
CA VAL A 166 5.65 4.30 10.44
C VAL A 166 5.30 3.02 11.18
N GLY A 167 5.68 1.84 10.66
CA GLY A 167 5.51 0.57 11.37
C GLY A 167 6.18 0.55 12.74
N ILE A 168 7.40 1.11 12.86
CA ILE A 168 8.12 1.26 14.13
C ILE A 168 7.41 2.25 15.05
N VAL A 169 6.91 3.36 14.55
CA VAL A 169 6.11 4.34 15.32
C VAL A 169 4.82 3.71 15.82
N MET A 170 4.14 2.94 14.98
CA MET A 170 2.91 2.23 15.33
C MET A 170 3.10 1.16 16.41
N ARG A 171 4.31 0.72 16.69
CA ARG A 171 4.62 -0.11 17.85
C ARG A 171 4.13 0.50 19.18
N PHE A 172 4.18 1.83 19.28
CA PHE A 172 3.76 2.56 20.47
C PHE A 172 2.25 2.83 20.51
N TYR A 173 1.55 2.54 19.44
CA TYR A 173 0.08 2.58 19.42
C TYR A 173 -0.49 1.45 20.28
N ALA A 174 -1.40 1.78 21.19
CA ALA A 174 -2.02 0.84 22.15
C ALA A 174 -0.99 -0.06 22.87
N PRO A 175 0.00 0.48 23.62
CA PRO A 175 1.13 -0.29 24.15
C PRO A 175 0.74 -1.35 25.18
N HIS A 176 -0.44 -1.21 25.80
CA HIS A 176 -0.95 -2.14 26.82
C HIS A 176 -1.92 -3.19 26.23
N ALA A 177 -2.23 -3.13 24.92
CA ALA A 177 -3.08 -4.12 24.30
C ALA A 177 -2.45 -5.52 24.35
N PRO A 178 -3.27 -6.56 24.57
CA PRO A 178 -2.78 -7.94 24.59
C PRO A 178 -2.16 -8.31 23.23
N LEU A 179 -1.07 -9.05 23.29
CA LEU A 179 -0.44 -9.61 22.10
C LEU A 179 -0.97 -11.02 21.84
N THR A 180 -1.07 -11.40 20.59
CA THR A 180 -1.40 -12.78 20.22
C THR A 180 -0.38 -13.74 20.81
N PRO A 181 -0.81 -14.76 21.59
CA PRO A 181 0.09 -15.76 22.16
C PRO A 181 0.91 -16.47 21.08
N MET A 182 2.14 -16.87 21.40
CA MET A 182 3.01 -17.60 20.45
C MET A 182 2.40 -18.93 20.02
N ASP A 183 1.64 -19.60 20.88
CA ASP A 183 1.04 -20.89 20.61
C ASP A 183 -0.11 -20.84 19.59
N ASN A 184 -0.78 -19.68 19.45
CA ASN A 184 -1.90 -19.51 18.50
C ASN A 184 -1.43 -19.17 17.08
N THR A 185 -0.22 -18.69 16.90
CA THR A 185 0.37 -18.39 15.58
C THR A 185 1.16 -19.57 15.00
N SER A 186 1.47 -20.54 15.84
CA SER A 186 2.07 -21.82 15.39
C SER A 186 0.98 -22.89 15.41
N PRO A 187 0.60 -23.48 14.26
CA PRO A 187 -0.28 -24.66 14.22
C PRO A 187 0.30 -25.88 14.96
N ALA A 188 1.51 -25.76 15.42
CA ALA A 188 2.25 -26.78 16.17
C ALA A 188 1.77 -26.91 17.63
N LYS A 189 0.46 -27.06 17.88
CA LYS A 189 -0.03 -27.52 19.21
C LYS A 189 0.50 -28.91 19.63
N GLY A 190 1.31 -29.56 18.79
CA GLY A 190 1.89 -30.90 19.06
C GLY A 190 3.41 -30.93 19.10
N VAL A 191 4.11 -29.86 18.74
CA VAL A 191 5.58 -29.86 18.84
C VAL A 191 5.96 -29.15 20.13
N GLY A 192 6.07 -29.92 21.18
CA GLY A 192 6.72 -29.46 22.42
C GLY A 192 8.01 -28.74 22.06
N ASN A 193 8.39 -27.79 22.89
CA ASN A 193 9.57 -26.95 22.78
C ASN A 193 10.82 -27.81 22.45
N ILE A 194 11.00 -28.18 21.17
CA ILE A 194 12.17 -28.94 20.71
C ILE A 194 13.32 -27.94 20.75
N LYS A 195 13.94 -27.84 21.93
CA LYS A 195 15.16 -27.06 22.13
C LYS A 195 16.17 -27.53 21.09
N GLY A 196 16.68 -26.61 20.26
CA GLY A 196 17.73 -26.89 19.29
C GLY A 196 17.31 -27.21 17.87
N THR A 197 16.01 -27.13 17.53
CA THR A 197 15.58 -27.33 16.12
C THR A 197 15.72 -26.04 15.32
N PHE A 198 16.42 -26.12 14.17
CA PHE A 198 16.57 -25.01 13.25
C PHE A 198 15.22 -24.37 12.91
N ILE A 199 15.16 -23.03 12.91
CA ILE A 199 13.96 -22.23 12.65
C ILE A 199 13.24 -22.64 11.35
N PHE A 200 14.00 -23.03 10.32
CA PHE A 200 13.46 -23.51 9.05
C PHE A 200 12.63 -24.79 9.19
N ARG A 201 13.07 -25.76 9.99
CA ARG A 201 12.33 -27.00 10.24
C ARG A 201 11.01 -26.71 10.96
N ARG A 202 11.02 -25.79 11.91
CA ARG A 202 9.81 -25.30 12.60
C ARG A 202 8.86 -24.62 11.62
N ALA A 203 9.39 -23.80 10.71
CA ALA A 203 8.62 -23.09 9.69
C ALA A 203 7.95 -24.06 8.71
N PHE A 204 8.67 -25.06 8.20
CA PHE A 204 8.10 -26.11 7.34
C PHE A 204 7.02 -26.93 8.05
N HIS A 205 7.23 -27.28 9.32
CA HIS A 205 6.21 -27.98 10.10
C HIS A 205 4.95 -27.13 10.27
N ALA A 206 5.10 -25.85 10.61
CA ALA A 206 3.98 -24.90 10.73
C ALA A 206 3.18 -24.78 9.42
N MET A 207 3.87 -24.70 8.28
CA MET A 207 3.25 -24.68 6.96
C MET A 207 2.45 -25.97 6.69
N HIS A 208 3.07 -27.12 6.94
CA HIS A 208 2.44 -28.42 6.69
C HIS A 208 1.19 -28.62 7.54
N GLU A 209 1.25 -28.30 8.83
CA GLU A 209 0.10 -28.39 9.73
C GLU A 209 -1.02 -27.43 9.32
N ALA A 210 -0.70 -26.19 8.94
CA ALA A 210 -1.68 -25.23 8.44
C ALA A 210 -2.37 -25.75 7.16
N ARG A 211 -1.60 -26.30 6.22
CA ARG A 211 -2.14 -26.90 5.00
C ARG A 211 -3.04 -28.11 5.27
N LYS A 212 -2.64 -28.96 6.23
CA LYS A 212 -3.43 -30.10 6.66
C LYS A 212 -4.75 -29.70 7.31
N GLN A 213 -4.74 -28.64 8.12
CA GLN A 213 -5.95 -28.10 8.75
C GLN A 213 -6.88 -27.43 7.73
N ASP A 214 -6.35 -26.76 6.71
CA ASP A 214 -7.13 -26.17 5.61
C ASP A 214 -7.89 -27.25 4.84
N GLY A 215 -7.23 -28.33 4.46
CA GLY A 215 -7.81 -29.54 3.86
C GLY A 215 -8.49 -29.36 2.50
N ARG A 216 -8.64 -28.12 1.99
CA ARG A 216 -9.31 -27.84 0.71
C ARG A 216 -8.54 -28.46 -0.46
N PRO A 217 -9.23 -29.12 -1.44
CA PRO A 217 -8.60 -29.53 -2.70
C PRO A 217 -8.01 -28.34 -3.45
N LEU A 218 -6.96 -28.57 -4.23
CA LEU A 218 -6.27 -27.53 -5.01
C LEU A 218 -7.23 -26.74 -5.93
N GLY A 219 -8.14 -27.46 -6.62
CA GLY A 219 -9.12 -26.83 -7.51
C GLY A 219 -10.06 -25.89 -6.78
N THR A 220 -10.54 -26.27 -5.58
CA THR A 220 -11.37 -25.40 -4.74
C THR A 220 -10.60 -24.17 -4.28
N LEU A 221 -9.37 -24.35 -3.84
CA LEU A 221 -8.50 -23.27 -3.38
C LEU A 221 -8.23 -22.24 -4.49
N LEU A 222 -7.88 -22.71 -5.70
CA LEU A 222 -7.65 -21.82 -6.86
C LEU A 222 -8.94 -21.11 -7.28
N LYS A 223 -10.07 -21.81 -7.30
CA LYS A 223 -11.37 -21.20 -7.62
C LYS A 223 -11.70 -20.07 -6.63
N GLU A 224 -11.58 -20.34 -5.33
CA GLU A 224 -11.86 -19.34 -4.30
C GLU A 224 -10.86 -18.17 -4.33
N ALA A 225 -9.59 -18.44 -4.69
CA ALA A 225 -8.59 -17.40 -4.88
C ALA A 225 -8.95 -16.46 -6.04
N VAL A 226 -9.40 -17.01 -7.16
CA VAL A 226 -9.86 -16.22 -8.32
C VAL A 226 -11.13 -15.45 -7.97
N ASP A 227 -12.15 -16.09 -7.39
CA ASP A 227 -13.42 -15.45 -7.02
C ASP A 227 -13.21 -14.29 -6.04
N SER A 228 -12.39 -14.50 -5.01
CA SER A 228 -12.05 -13.45 -4.02
C SER A 228 -11.28 -12.28 -4.66
N SER A 229 -10.37 -12.60 -5.57
CA SER A 229 -9.55 -11.60 -6.26
C SER A 229 -10.36 -10.76 -7.23
N LEU A 230 -11.24 -11.37 -8.01
CA LEU A 230 -12.14 -10.66 -8.92
C LEU A 230 -13.11 -9.74 -8.17
N LYS A 231 -13.69 -10.20 -7.06
CA LYS A 231 -14.54 -9.34 -6.22
C LYS A 231 -13.79 -8.09 -5.74
N LEU A 232 -12.53 -8.25 -5.31
CA LEU A 232 -11.70 -7.11 -4.90
C LEU A 232 -11.42 -6.17 -6.08
N MET A 233 -11.08 -6.73 -7.26
CA MET A 233 -10.82 -5.93 -8.47
C MET A 233 -12.02 -5.10 -8.88
N ILE A 234 -13.25 -5.64 -8.78
CA ILE A 234 -14.49 -4.90 -9.08
C ILE A 234 -14.65 -3.72 -8.12
N VAL A 235 -14.40 -3.92 -6.81
CA VAL A 235 -14.47 -2.83 -5.81
C VAL A 235 -13.44 -1.76 -6.11
N VAL A 236 -12.19 -2.14 -6.41
CA VAL A 236 -11.12 -1.22 -6.78
C VAL A 236 -11.52 -0.40 -8.00
N GLY A 237 -11.95 -1.06 -9.08
CA GLY A 237 -12.35 -0.40 -10.33
C GLY A 237 -13.54 0.54 -10.15
N GLY A 238 -14.56 0.09 -9.43
CA GLY A 238 -15.74 0.92 -9.15
C GLY A 238 -15.38 2.20 -8.39
N LEU A 239 -14.47 2.12 -7.42
CA LEU A 239 -14.02 3.30 -6.68
C LEU A 239 -13.13 4.23 -7.52
N VAL A 240 -12.25 3.70 -8.37
CA VAL A 240 -11.46 4.52 -9.30
C VAL A 240 -12.36 5.30 -10.25
N VAL A 241 -13.34 4.63 -10.87
CA VAL A 241 -14.33 5.29 -11.75
C VAL A 241 -15.13 6.33 -10.98
N PHE A 242 -15.64 5.97 -9.79
CA PHE A 242 -16.43 6.88 -8.95
C PHE A 242 -15.63 8.15 -8.59
N PHE A 243 -14.39 8.00 -8.09
CA PHE A 243 -13.57 9.16 -7.72
C PHE A 243 -13.15 10.00 -8.93
N SER A 244 -12.92 9.39 -10.10
CA SER A 244 -12.69 10.14 -11.34
C SER A 244 -13.88 11.06 -11.67
N VAL A 245 -15.10 10.54 -11.59
CA VAL A 245 -16.33 11.34 -11.80
C VAL A 245 -16.48 12.43 -10.74
N VAL A 246 -16.28 12.09 -9.47
CA VAL A 246 -16.37 13.06 -8.37
C VAL A 246 -15.39 14.22 -8.57
N MET A 247 -14.15 13.94 -8.92
CA MET A 247 -13.13 14.96 -9.14
C MET A 247 -13.50 15.92 -10.28
N ASP A 248 -13.95 15.38 -11.41
CA ASP A 248 -14.32 16.21 -12.56
C ASP A 248 -15.58 17.06 -12.27
N LEU A 249 -16.57 16.51 -11.57
CA LEU A 249 -17.72 17.29 -11.16
C LEU A 249 -17.34 18.42 -10.19
N LEU A 250 -16.44 18.15 -9.23
CA LEU A 250 -15.89 19.17 -8.34
C LEU A 250 -15.09 20.25 -9.12
N ALA A 251 -14.43 19.84 -10.22
CA ALA A 251 -13.75 20.78 -11.11
C ALA A 251 -14.74 21.70 -11.85
N VAL A 252 -15.80 21.13 -12.40
CA VAL A 252 -16.86 21.89 -13.13
C VAL A 252 -17.53 22.93 -12.23
N ILE A 253 -17.82 22.60 -10.98
CA ILE A 253 -18.46 23.56 -10.02
C ILE A 253 -17.45 24.49 -9.35
N GLY A 254 -16.18 24.48 -9.76
CA GLY A 254 -15.15 25.39 -9.28
C GLY A 254 -14.52 25.06 -7.93
N ILE A 255 -14.90 23.96 -7.29
CA ILE A 255 -14.31 23.54 -6.00
C ILE A 255 -12.84 23.15 -6.17
N MET A 256 -12.50 22.36 -7.19
CA MET A 256 -11.09 21.99 -7.45
C MET A 256 -10.22 23.21 -7.77
N PRO A 257 -10.59 24.11 -8.71
CA PRO A 257 -9.85 25.33 -8.97
C PRO A 257 -9.70 26.23 -7.71
N PHE A 258 -10.73 26.31 -6.86
CA PHE A 258 -10.64 27.04 -5.60
C PHE A 258 -9.56 26.45 -4.66
N TRP A 259 -9.54 25.12 -4.48
CA TRP A 259 -8.53 24.44 -3.67
C TRP A 259 -7.13 24.56 -4.27
N GLU A 260 -7.00 24.47 -5.58
CA GLU A 260 -5.73 24.67 -6.27
C GLU A 260 -5.21 26.09 -6.04
N HIS A 261 -6.06 27.10 -6.17
CA HIS A 261 -5.68 28.47 -5.90
C HIS A 261 -5.23 28.68 -4.45
N LEU A 262 -5.95 28.10 -3.48
CA LEU A 262 -5.57 28.18 -2.07
C LEU A 262 -4.21 27.49 -1.83
N LEU A 263 -3.97 26.33 -2.43
CA LEU A 263 -2.69 25.63 -2.35
C LEU A 263 -1.57 26.40 -3.05
N GLN A 264 -1.83 27.06 -4.19
CA GLN A 264 -0.86 27.94 -4.86
C GLN A 264 -0.40 29.07 -3.94
N LEU A 265 -1.32 29.74 -3.27
CA LEU A 265 -1.01 30.79 -2.30
C LEU A 265 -0.19 30.25 -1.11
N LEU A 266 -0.57 29.07 -0.61
CA LEU A 266 0.16 28.40 0.47
C LEU A 266 1.59 28.05 0.04
N LEU A 267 1.76 27.44 -1.13
CA LEU A 267 3.08 27.06 -1.67
C LEU A 267 3.97 28.30 -1.87
N GLN A 268 3.42 29.39 -2.41
CA GLN A 268 4.13 30.66 -2.57
C GLN A 268 4.59 31.23 -1.22
N THR A 269 3.79 31.09 -0.17
CA THR A 269 4.16 31.54 1.18
C THR A 269 5.40 30.83 1.71
N PHE A 270 5.60 29.56 1.29
CA PHE A 270 6.79 28.77 1.63
C PHE A 270 7.88 28.79 0.55
N HIS A 271 7.80 29.72 -0.41
CA HIS A 271 8.74 29.82 -1.54
C HIS A 271 8.83 28.55 -2.40
N LEU A 272 7.75 27.79 -2.46
CA LEU A 272 7.60 26.61 -3.32
C LEU A 272 6.86 26.99 -4.60
N SER A 273 7.13 26.25 -5.70
CA SER A 273 6.46 26.51 -6.97
C SER A 273 4.94 26.26 -6.88
N PRO A 274 4.11 27.22 -7.30
CA PRO A 274 2.66 27.07 -7.35
C PRO A 274 2.21 25.95 -8.32
N ASP A 275 3.05 25.58 -9.29
CA ASP A 275 2.76 24.52 -10.27
C ASP A 275 2.68 23.12 -9.65
N LEU A 276 3.06 22.97 -8.37
CA LEU A 276 2.83 21.74 -7.60
C LEU A 276 1.40 21.62 -7.07
N ALA A 277 0.58 22.70 -7.08
CA ALA A 277 -0.77 22.65 -6.53
C ALA A 277 -1.66 21.57 -7.17
N PRO A 278 -1.67 21.34 -8.50
CA PRO A 278 -2.41 20.25 -9.11
C PRO A 278 -1.97 18.84 -8.63
N ALA A 279 -0.67 18.67 -8.30
CA ALA A 279 -0.17 17.42 -7.77
C ALA A 279 -0.76 17.10 -6.38
N PHE A 280 -0.80 18.10 -5.50
CA PHE A 280 -1.37 17.94 -4.16
C PHE A 280 -2.90 17.84 -4.22
N THR A 281 -3.57 18.68 -5.01
CA THR A 281 -5.04 18.64 -5.16
C THR A 281 -5.47 17.29 -5.75
N GLY A 282 -4.91 16.89 -6.90
CA GLY A 282 -5.19 15.60 -7.52
C GLY A 282 -4.81 14.42 -6.62
N GLY A 283 -3.62 14.50 -6.01
CA GLY A 283 -3.10 13.47 -5.12
C GLY A 283 -3.88 13.28 -3.82
N LEU A 284 -4.56 14.33 -3.35
CA LEU A 284 -5.47 14.20 -2.20
C LEU A 284 -6.61 13.22 -2.50
N PHE A 285 -7.13 13.22 -3.72
CA PHE A 285 -8.25 12.37 -4.14
C PHE A 285 -7.79 11.05 -4.76
N GLU A 286 -6.80 11.10 -5.69
CA GLU A 286 -6.39 9.94 -6.46
C GLU A 286 -4.87 9.96 -6.71
N VAL A 287 -4.21 8.87 -6.35
CA VAL A 287 -2.75 8.75 -6.35
C VAL A 287 -2.13 8.88 -7.74
N THR A 288 -2.77 8.29 -8.76
CA THR A 288 -2.24 8.27 -10.15
C THR A 288 -2.24 9.66 -10.75
N LEU A 289 -3.35 10.39 -10.59
CA LEU A 289 -3.49 11.75 -11.10
C LEU A 289 -2.53 12.71 -10.40
N GLY A 290 -2.42 12.60 -9.07
CA GLY A 290 -1.47 13.42 -8.30
C GLY A 290 -0.02 13.16 -8.68
N ALA A 291 0.38 11.90 -8.83
CA ALA A 291 1.73 11.55 -9.24
C ALA A 291 2.05 12.01 -10.69
N LYS A 292 1.07 11.89 -11.61
CA LYS A 292 1.19 12.39 -12.97
C LYS A 292 1.34 13.91 -13.00
N SER A 293 0.54 14.63 -12.22
CA SER A 293 0.64 16.10 -12.10
C SER A 293 1.97 16.54 -11.48
N ALA A 294 2.51 15.77 -10.52
CA ALA A 294 3.84 16.03 -9.98
C ALA A 294 4.93 15.94 -11.05
N GLY A 295 4.89 14.89 -11.90
CA GLY A 295 5.81 14.77 -13.05
C GLY A 295 5.66 15.89 -14.08
N ALA A 296 4.45 16.39 -14.29
CA ALA A 296 4.16 17.47 -15.24
C ALA A 296 4.58 18.87 -14.74
N ALA A 297 4.81 19.08 -13.45
CA ALA A 297 5.18 20.38 -12.85
C ALA A 297 6.65 20.75 -13.10
N VAL A 298 7.07 20.82 -14.36
CA VAL A 298 8.49 20.98 -14.78
C VAL A 298 9.12 22.26 -14.22
N SER A 299 8.37 23.37 -14.14
CA SER A 299 8.84 24.64 -13.59
C SER A 299 9.23 24.57 -12.11
N ALA A 300 8.71 23.60 -11.36
CA ALA A 300 9.05 23.39 -9.96
C ALA A 300 10.46 22.78 -9.75
N GLY A 301 11.06 22.23 -10.81
CA GLY A 301 12.32 21.50 -10.76
C GLY A 301 12.17 20.09 -10.20
N THR A 302 13.01 19.17 -10.67
CA THR A 302 12.88 17.73 -10.41
C THR A 302 12.89 17.39 -8.91
N HIS A 303 13.67 18.11 -8.11
CA HIS A 303 13.72 17.87 -6.65
C HIS A 303 12.33 18.07 -6.01
N ALA A 304 11.69 19.20 -6.26
CA ALA A 304 10.37 19.49 -5.70
C ALA A 304 9.29 18.56 -6.27
N GLN A 305 9.37 18.19 -7.55
CA GLN A 305 8.50 17.21 -8.16
C GLN A 305 8.58 15.85 -7.47
N VAL A 306 9.80 15.35 -7.19
CA VAL A 306 10.03 14.06 -6.51
C VAL A 306 9.51 14.08 -5.07
N VAL A 307 9.68 15.19 -4.36
CA VAL A 307 9.14 15.38 -3.00
C VAL A 307 7.60 15.33 -3.02
N ALA A 308 6.97 16.02 -3.98
CA ALA A 308 5.52 16.00 -4.14
C ALA A 308 5.01 14.60 -4.50
N ALA A 309 5.68 13.90 -5.42
CA ALA A 309 5.33 12.54 -5.79
C ALA A 309 5.46 11.56 -4.60
N ALA A 310 6.51 11.67 -3.79
CA ALA A 310 6.69 10.85 -2.60
C ALA A 310 5.58 11.09 -1.56
N TRP A 311 5.15 12.34 -1.39
CA TRP A 311 3.99 12.69 -0.56
C TRP A 311 2.71 12.05 -1.09
N VAL A 312 2.42 12.23 -2.39
CA VAL A 312 1.22 11.69 -3.05
C VAL A 312 1.16 10.17 -2.93
N LEU A 313 2.25 9.47 -3.27
CA LEU A 313 2.36 8.01 -3.15
C LEU A 313 2.09 7.53 -1.72
N SER A 314 2.57 8.28 -0.73
CA SER A 314 2.48 7.86 0.67
C SER A 314 1.17 8.26 1.35
N TRP A 315 0.50 9.30 0.86
CA TRP A 315 -0.88 9.62 1.20
C TRP A 315 -1.84 8.62 0.56
N ALA A 316 -1.60 8.24 -0.68
CA ALA A 316 -2.36 7.28 -1.49
C ALA A 316 -3.71 7.77 -2.06
N GLY A 317 -4.19 8.94 -1.67
CA GLY A 317 -5.46 9.52 -2.12
C GLY A 317 -6.72 8.93 -1.46
N LEU A 318 -7.79 9.71 -1.45
CA LEU A 318 -9.08 9.32 -0.86
C LEU A 318 -9.69 8.07 -1.51
N SER A 319 -9.39 7.81 -2.80
CA SER A 319 -9.84 6.61 -3.49
C SER A 319 -9.30 5.34 -2.83
N VAL A 320 -8.00 5.31 -2.52
CA VAL A 320 -7.38 4.19 -1.78
C VAL A 320 -7.87 4.15 -0.35
N HIS A 321 -8.03 5.30 0.32
CA HIS A 321 -8.61 5.37 1.67
C HIS A 321 -9.99 4.74 1.73
N ALA A 322 -10.87 4.98 0.73
CA ALA A 322 -12.18 4.38 0.64
C ALA A 322 -12.10 2.85 0.41
N GLN A 323 -11.17 2.38 -0.45
CA GLN A 323 -10.92 0.95 -0.65
C GLN A 323 -10.51 0.27 0.66
N ILE A 324 -9.54 0.83 1.37
CA ILE A 324 -9.03 0.29 2.64
C ILE A 324 -10.14 0.29 3.70
N ALA A 325 -10.89 1.39 3.83
CA ALA A 325 -12.02 1.47 4.76
C ALA A 325 -13.08 0.39 4.46
N SER A 326 -13.43 0.18 3.19
CA SER A 326 -14.35 -0.87 2.76
C SER A 326 -13.87 -2.28 3.13
N ILE A 327 -12.57 -2.55 2.94
CA ILE A 327 -11.96 -3.85 3.30
C ILE A 327 -11.94 -4.04 4.81
N MET A 328 -11.47 -3.04 5.57
CA MET A 328 -11.39 -3.10 7.04
C MET A 328 -12.75 -3.25 7.71
N ASN A 329 -13.81 -2.68 7.12
CA ASN A 329 -15.18 -2.77 7.62
C ASN A 329 -15.76 -4.20 7.61
N GLN A 330 -15.09 -5.16 6.96
CA GLN A 330 -15.43 -6.58 7.05
C GLN A 330 -14.99 -7.22 8.40
N SER A 331 -14.30 -6.47 9.25
CA SER A 331 -13.83 -6.87 10.56
C SER A 331 -14.06 -5.74 11.60
N ASP A 332 -13.54 -5.91 12.81
CA ASP A 332 -13.60 -4.90 13.88
C ASP A 332 -12.43 -3.90 13.87
N LEU A 333 -11.61 -3.86 12.79
CA LEU A 333 -10.50 -2.94 12.64
C LEU A 333 -10.98 -1.49 12.49
N ARG A 334 -10.38 -0.58 13.24
CA ARG A 334 -10.72 0.84 13.25
C ARG A 334 -9.94 1.59 12.17
N TYR A 335 -10.63 2.48 11.45
CA TYR A 335 -10.01 3.26 10.37
C TYR A 335 -9.09 4.39 10.86
N MET A 336 -9.38 5.02 11.99
CA MET A 336 -8.65 6.21 12.47
C MET A 336 -7.14 5.99 12.65
N PRO A 337 -6.65 4.86 13.22
CA PRO A 337 -5.21 4.61 13.32
C PRO A 337 -4.52 4.57 11.95
N PHE A 338 -5.19 4.00 10.95
CA PHE A 338 -4.71 3.98 9.57
C PHE A 338 -4.63 5.39 8.98
N LEU A 339 -5.68 6.21 9.12
CA LEU A 339 -5.70 7.59 8.62
C LEU A 339 -4.53 8.41 9.20
N PHE A 340 -4.33 8.33 10.52
CA PHE A 340 -3.23 9.03 11.17
C PHE A 340 -1.86 8.55 10.69
N ALA A 341 -1.70 7.24 10.52
CA ALA A 341 -0.47 6.65 9.99
C ALA A 341 -0.19 7.12 8.54
N ARG A 342 -1.23 7.30 7.70
CA ARG A 342 -1.07 7.84 6.34
C ARG A 342 -0.57 9.28 6.33
N LEU A 343 -1.11 10.12 7.22
CA LEU A 343 -0.61 11.49 7.40
C LEU A 343 0.87 11.53 7.78
N VAL A 344 1.26 10.72 8.76
CA VAL A 344 2.67 10.60 9.18
C VAL A 344 3.54 10.06 8.05
N HIS A 345 3.04 9.06 7.31
CA HIS A 345 3.77 8.46 6.19
C HIS A 345 3.99 9.46 5.05
N SER A 346 2.97 10.23 4.66
CA SER A 346 3.08 11.20 3.56
C SER A 346 4.10 12.29 3.87
N VAL A 347 4.08 12.83 5.09
CA VAL A 347 5.07 13.81 5.55
C VAL A 347 6.46 13.18 5.65
N GLY A 348 6.56 11.99 6.25
CA GLY A 348 7.83 11.27 6.39
C GLY A 348 8.48 10.94 5.04
N ALA A 349 7.68 10.53 4.06
CA ALA A 349 8.18 10.23 2.70
C ALA A 349 8.63 11.50 1.97
N ALA A 350 7.89 12.60 2.10
CA ALA A 350 8.29 13.89 1.52
C ALA A 350 9.63 14.38 2.11
N VAL A 351 9.77 14.32 3.44
CA VAL A 351 11.02 14.66 4.14
C VAL A 351 12.16 13.73 3.72
N ALA A 352 11.90 12.41 3.64
CA ALA A 352 12.89 11.46 3.18
C ALA A 352 13.31 11.73 1.72
N ALA A 353 12.36 12.00 0.82
CA ALA A 353 12.65 12.33 -0.57
C ALA A 353 13.48 13.62 -0.69
N TYR A 354 13.16 14.64 0.12
CA TYR A 354 13.89 15.90 0.14
C TYR A 354 15.39 15.71 0.45
N TRP A 355 15.74 14.86 1.41
CA TRP A 355 17.12 14.60 1.78
C TRP A 355 17.80 13.55 0.90
N LEU A 356 17.05 12.52 0.46
CA LEU A 356 17.62 11.42 -0.33
C LEU A 356 17.89 11.84 -1.77
N TYR A 357 17.06 12.70 -2.37
CA TYR A 357 17.21 13.08 -3.77
C TYR A 357 18.61 13.65 -4.08
N PRO A 358 19.10 14.72 -3.43
CA PRO A 358 20.42 15.27 -3.73
C PRO A 358 21.57 14.31 -3.41
N LEU A 359 21.38 13.43 -2.42
CA LEU A 359 22.37 12.42 -2.06
C LEU A 359 22.51 11.34 -3.14
N LEU A 360 21.37 10.80 -3.59
CA LEU A 360 21.34 9.70 -4.55
C LEU A 360 21.68 10.18 -5.97
N MET A 361 21.29 11.38 -6.37
CA MET A 361 21.66 11.94 -7.66
C MET A 361 23.17 12.17 -7.81
N ARG A 362 23.90 12.39 -6.71
CA ARG A 362 25.38 12.41 -6.72
C ARG A 362 26.00 11.03 -6.94
N LEU A 363 25.26 9.96 -6.56
CA LEU A 363 25.70 8.57 -6.69
C LEU A 363 25.20 7.89 -7.97
N GLU A 364 24.26 8.52 -8.71
CA GLU A 364 23.63 7.96 -9.90
C GLU A 364 24.60 7.47 -10.98
N PRO A 365 25.70 8.18 -11.32
CA PRO A 365 26.67 7.70 -12.31
C PRO A 365 27.32 6.37 -11.92
N GLN A 366 27.45 6.11 -10.61
CA GLN A 366 28.03 4.88 -10.08
C GLN A 366 26.99 3.75 -9.98
N LEU A 367 25.74 4.10 -9.66
CA LEU A 367 24.64 3.15 -9.51
C LEU A 367 24.08 2.71 -10.87
N SER A 368 24.04 3.57 -11.85
CA SER A 368 23.56 3.24 -13.21
C SER A 368 24.43 2.18 -13.89
N ALA A 369 25.70 2.07 -13.52
CA ALA A 369 26.57 1.00 -14.00
C ALA A 369 26.16 -0.41 -13.52
N TRP A 370 25.37 -0.51 -12.44
CA TRP A 370 24.91 -1.78 -11.85
C TRP A 370 23.47 -2.12 -12.19
N LEU A 371 22.69 -1.16 -12.72
CA LEU A 371 21.32 -1.41 -13.12
C LEU A 371 21.31 -1.93 -14.57
N PRO A 372 20.60 -3.05 -14.88
CA PRO A 372 20.58 -3.61 -16.23
C PRO A 372 19.86 -2.74 -17.27
N TYR A 373 19.54 -1.50 -16.92
CA TYR A 373 18.84 -0.53 -17.77
C TYR A 373 19.82 0.54 -18.27
N GLN A 374 20.75 0.16 -19.13
CA GLN A 374 21.56 1.11 -19.87
C GLN A 374 21.04 1.28 -21.31
N GLY A 375 20.53 2.45 -21.61
CA GLY A 375 20.79 3.09 -22.89
C GLY A 375 19.87 2.78 -24.07
N HIS A 376 18.58 2.42 -23.86
CA HIS A 376 17.61 2.57 -24.95
C HIS A 376 16.56 3.60 -24.51
N SER A 377 16.48 4.69 -25.28
CA SER A 377 15.46 5.72 -25.09
C SER A 377 14.08 5.07 -24.93
N ALA A 378 13.40 5.36 -23.82
CA ALA A 378 12.08 4.81 -23.47
C ALA A 378 11.01 4.97 -24.58
N ALA A 379 11.30 5.71 -25.61
CA ALA A 379 10.44 5.97 -26.77
C ALA A 379 10.14 4.73 -27.62
N TRP A 380 10.91 3.62 -27.48
CA TRP A 380 10.78 2.44 -28.36
C TRP A 380 10.36 1.17 -27.61
N MET A 381 10.29 1.20 -26.28
CA MET A 381 9.83 0.02 -25.52
C MET A 381 8.30 -0.01 -25.52
N SER A 382 7.74 -1.18 -25.84
CA SER A 382 6.32 -1.39 -25.65
C SER A 382 5.94 -1.23 -24.17
N PRO A 383 4.71 -0.80 -23.85
CA PRO A 383 4.24 -0.73 -22.46
C PRO A 383 4.44 -2.04 -21.67
N TRP A 384 4.40 -3.16 -22.38
CA TRP A 384 4.61 -4.50 -21.84
C TRP A 384 6.07 -4.75 -21.42
N GLU A 385 7.04 -4.35 -22.22
CA GLU A 385 8.47 -4.51 -21.89
C GLU A 385 8.87 -3.64 -20.70
N THR A 386 8.32 -2.44 -20.62
CA THR A 386 8.51 -1.54 -19.46
C THR A 386 7.91 -2.14 -18.20
N ALA A 387 6.70 -2.66 -18.27
CA ALA A 387 6.04 -3.34 -17.16
C ALA A 387 6.82 -4.58 -16.71
N TRP A 388 7.33 -5.37 -17.66
CA TRP A 388 8.10 -6.59 -17.37
C TRP A 388 9.45 -6.30 -16.71
N SER A 389 10.18 -5.28 -17.17
CA SER A 389 11.44 -4.86 -16.57
C SER A 389 11.24 -4.31 -15.16
N SER A 390 10.20 -3.49 -14.94
CA SER A 390 9.84 -2.95 -13.64
C SER A 390 9.43 -4.05 -12.66
N MET A 391 8.68 -5.05 -13.13
CA MET A 391 8.29 -6.21 -12.32
C MET A 391 9.52 -7.01 -11.85
N ARG A 392 10.52 -7.24 -12.72
CA ARG A 392 11.77 -7.91 -12.33
C ARG A 392 12.50 -7.15 -11.23
N VAL A 393 12.67 -5.83 -11.38
CA VAL A 393 13.31 -5.00 -10.36
C VAL A 393 12.53 -5.05 -9.04
N GLY A 394 11.21 -4.92 -9.09
CA GLY A 394 10.35 -5.02 -7.91
C GLY A 394 10.47 -6.37 -7.20
N LEU A 395 10.47 -7.48 -7.96
CA LEU A 395 10.65 -8.82 -7.39
C LEU A 395 12.03 -9.00 -6.76
N VAL A 396 13.09 -8.50 -7.42
CA VAL A 396 14.44 -8.56 -6.86
C VAL A 396 14.54 -7.77 -5.56
N LEU A 397 14.01 -6.54 -5.52
CA LEU A 397 14.00 -5.71 -4.31
C LEU A 397 13.19 -6.36 -3.19
N ALA A 398 12.02 -6.92 -3.49
CA ALA A 398 11.20 -7.63 -2.52
C ALA A 398 11.92 -8.89 -2.00
N ALA A 399 12.59 -9.64 -2.87
CA ALA A 399 13.37 -10.81 -2.49
C ALA A 399 14.58 -10.43 -1.62
N LEU A 400 15.32 -9.38 -1.98
CA LEU A 400 16.44 -8.88 -1.18
C LEU A 400 15.99 -8.40 0.20
N PHE A 401 14.89 -7.65 0.25
CA PHE A 401 14.30 -7.23 1.52
C PHE A 401 13.89 -8.42 2.39
N PHE A 402 13.23 -9.41 1.79
CA PHE A 402 12.84 -10.64 2.50
C PHE A 402 14.05 -11.42 3.01
N ILE A 403 15.08 -11.58 2.18
CA ILE A 403 16.34 -12.25 2.57
C ILE A 403 16.99 -11.50 3.74
N LEU A 404 17.05 -10.17 3.67
CA LEU A 404 17.62 -9.34 4.74
C LEU A 404 16.83 -9.53 6.05
N MET A 405 15.50 -9.51 6.00
CA MET A 405 14.65 -9.75 7.16
C MET A 405 14.84 -11.15 7.74
N CYS A 406 14.99 -12.18 6.89
CA CYS A 406 15.30 -13.54 7.33
C CYS A 406 16.69 -13.64 7.99
N LEU A 407 17.71 -12.97 7.43
CA LEU A 407 19.05 -12.93 8.01
C LEU A 407 19.05 -12.26 9.39
N ILE A 408 18.37 -11.11 9.52
CA ILE A 408 18.21 -10.42 10.80
C ILE A 408 17.47 -11.32 11.81
N SER A 409 16.42 -11.98 11.37
CA SER A 409 15.65 -12.93 12.20
C SER A 409 16.54 -14.07 12.70
N PHE A 410 17.33 -14.66 11.81
CA PHE A 410 18.28 -15.74 12.16
C PHE A 410 19.33 -15.24 13.16
N LEU A 411 19.88 -14.05 12.97
CA LEU A 411 20.86 -13.46 13.90
C LEU A 411 20.25 -13.20 15.28
N ILE A 412 19.03 -12.67 15.35
CA ILE A 412 18.34 -12.44 16.62
C ILE A 412 18.06 -13.77 17.33
N GLU A 413 17.62 -14.79 16.61
CA GLU A 413 17.34 -16.11 17.20
C GLU A 413 18.63 -16.77 17.72
N THR A 414 19.74 -16.73 16.96
CA THR A 414 21.04 -17.26 17.42
C THR A 414 21.56 -16.52 18.65
N MET A 415 21.42 -15.20 18.72
CA MET A 415 21.80 -14.43 19.91
C MET A 415 20.94 -14.77 21.12
N ARG A 416 19.66 -15.08 20.94
CA ARG A 416 18.75 -15.52 22.02
C ARG A 416 19.12 -16.93 22.53
N LEU A 417 19.51 -17.83 21.65
CA LEU A 417 19.94 -19.20 22.02
C LEU A 417 21.25 -19.17 22.80
N ASN A 418 22.20 -18.32 22.45
CA ASN A 418 23.48 -18.17 23.15
C ASN A 418 23.37 -17.47 24.53
N ARG A 419 22.27 -16.79 24.83
CA ARG A 419 22.03 -16.15 26.14
C ARG A 419 21.24 -17.03 27.13
N ARG A 420 20.81 -18.20 26.69
CA ARG A 420 20.15 -19.21 27.53
C ARG A 420 21.05 -20.41 27.78
#